data_d52dc5c66d83f5ecea01a40fba17559c
#
_entry.id   d52dc5c66d83f5ecea01a40fba17559c
#
_cell.length_a   1.000
_cell.length_b   1.000
_cell.length_c   1.000
_cell.angle_alpha   90.00
_cell.angle_beta   90.00
_cell.angle_gamma   90.00
#
_symmetry.space_group_name_H-M   'P 1'
#
loop_
_entity.id
_entity.type
_entity.pdbx_description
1 polymer ?
#
loop_
_entity_poly.entity_id
_entity_poly.type
_entity_poly.pdbx_seq_one_letter_code
_entity_poly.pdbx_strand_id
1 'polypeptide(L)'
;SNFPAWQVAEVSQYCKRKGFKLPTVYQGVYNALNRTSEYELVPVLRNYDIKYYTHGSLASGFLTGKYQKGIAPVAGVDRFAQKRRITQYEERYLKRDEMFLALDAISSASSAAGIDSILEAAVRWTQYHSAADGSRGDAVLIGVSRIEQLIPIMDASDNGPLPEPVLEAFEQASECVKMKSEYYL
;
A
#
# COMPACT_ATOMS: atom_id res chain seq x y z
N SER A 1 12.30 -3.96 -9.03
CA SER A 1 11.39 -2.88 -8.62
C SER A 1 10.84 -2.14 -9.82
N ASN A 2 9.56 -1.78 -9.81
CA ASN A 2 8.88 -0.98 -10.85
C ASN A 2 8.87 -1.61 -12.26
N PHE A 3 8.99 -2.91 -12.38
CA PHE A 3 8.81 -3.63 -13.63
C PHE A 3 7.37 -4.18 -13.73
N PRO A 4 6.73 -4.14 -14.90
CA PRO A 4 5.47 -4.85 -15.09
C PRO A 4 5.68 -6.37 -15.03
N ALA A 5 4.61 -7.11 -14.72
CA ALA A 5 4.65 -8.55 -14.51
C ALA A 5 5.27 -9.32 -15.68
N TRP A 6 4.94 -8.93 -16.92
CA TRP A 6 5.49 -9.57 -18.12
C TRP A 6 7.01 -9.43 -18.24
N GLN A 7 7.58 -8.26 -17.86
CA GLN A 7 9.03 -8.06 -17.86
C GLN A 7 9.71 -8.87 -16.75
N VAL A 8 9.08 -8.99 -15.57
CA VAL A 8 9.60 -9.85 -14.50
C VAL A 8 9.66 -11.30 -14.98
N ALA A 9 8.62 -11.77 -15.67
CA ALA A 9 8.59 -13.12 -16.25
C ALA A 9 9.69 -13.29 -17.32
N GLU A 10 9.85 -12.32 -18.23
CA GLU A 10 10.85 -12.36 -19.29
C GLU A 10 12.27 -12.40 -18.72
N VAL A 11 12.60 -11.51 -17.78
CA VAL A 11 13.90 -11.48 -17.09
C VAL A 11 14.17 -12.81 -16.38
N SER A 12 13.18 -13.36 -15.68
CA SER A 12 13.31 -14.63 -14.97
C SER A 12 13.56 -15.78 -15.94
N GLN A 13 12.86 -15.84 -17.06
CA GLN A 13 13.08 -16.84 -18.10
C GLN A 13 14.45 -16.69 -18.78
N TYR A 14 14.87 -15.46 -19.03
CA TYR A 14 16.20 -15.19 -19.57
C TYR A 14 17.29 -15.70 -18.63
N CYS A 15 17.20 -15.38 -17.34
CA CYS A 15 18.15 -15.86 -16.33
C CYS A 15 18.21 -17.40 -16.27
N LYS A 16 17.03 -18.07 -16.28
CA LYS A 16 16.97 -19.54 -16.32
C LYS A 16 17.71 -20.10 -17.54
N ARG A 17 17.45 -19.56 -18.73
CA ARG A 17 18.10 -20.06 -19.98
C ARG A 17 19.61 -19.85 -19.99
N LYS A 18 20.09 -18.79 -19.34
CA LYS A 18 21.53 -18.44 -19.31
C LYS A 18 22.27 -19.01 -18.08
N GLY A 19 21.59 -19.68 -17.18
CA GLY A 19 22.18 -20.16 -15.93
C GLY A 19 22.54 -19.03 -14.95
N PHE A 20 21.91 -17.87 -15.07
CA PHE A 20 22.10 -16.76 -14.14
C PHE A 20 21.23 -16.93 -12.90
N LYS A 21 21.62 -16.29 -11.79
CA LYS A 21 20.76 -16.19 -10.61
C LYS A 21 19.49 -15.42 -10.96
N LEU A 22 18.35 -15.95 -10.51
CA LEU A 22 17.07 -15.27 -10.63
C LEU A 22 17.00 -14.08 -9.66
N PRO A 23 16.18 -13.06 -9.98
CA PRO A 23 15.73 -12.09 -8.98
C PRO A 23 15.08 -12.83 -7.81
N THR A 24 15.38 -12.45 -6.58
CA THR A 24 14.84 -13.09 -5.38
C THR A 24 13.84 -12.22 -4.63
N VAL A 25 13.84 -10.93 -4.91
CA VAL A 25 12.96 -9.95 -4.28
C VAL A 25 12.46 -8.96 -5.32
N TYR A 26 11.18 -8.66 -5.28
CA TYR A 26 10.57 -7.54 -5.98
C TYR A 26 10.05 -6.53 -4.96
N GLN A 27 10.47 -5.28 -5.07
CA GLN A 27 9.91 -4.19 -4.26
C GLN A 27 8.88 -3.42 -5.09
N GLY A 28 7.67 -3.23 -4.55
CA GLY A 28 6.60 -2.52 -5.24
C GLY A 28 5.65 -1.76 -4.32
N VAL A 29 4.96 -0.76 -4.90
CA VAL A 29 3.91 -0.03 -4.19
C VAL A 29 2.69 -0.94 -3.99
N TYR A 30 2.20 -0.98 -2.75
CA TYR A 30 1.01 -1.76 -2.43
C TYR A 30 0.38 -1.27 -1.12
N ASN A 31 -0.92 -1.10 -1.10
CA ASN A 31 -1.70 -0.74 0.08
C ASN A 31 -3.19 -1.04 -0.15
N ALA A 32 -4.00 -0.88 0.88
CA ALA A 32 -5.42 -1.21 0.86
C ALA A 32 -6.24 -0.51 -0.25
N LEU A 33 -5.79 0.67 -0.73
CA LEU A 33 -6.44 1.41 -1.82
C LEU A 33 -5.73 1.22 -3.19
N ASN A 34 -4.53 0.67 -3.22
CA ASN A 34 -3.80 0.36 -4.46
C ASN A 34 -3.39 -1.10 -4.48
N ARG A 35 -4.26 -1.92 -5.03
CA ARG A 35 -4.14 -3.38 -5.09
C ARG A 35 -3.89 -3.91 -6.51
N THR A 36 -3.54 -3.05 -7.45
CA THR A 36 -3.39 -3.39 -8.87
C THR A 36 -2.34 -4.48 -9.14
N SER A 37 -1.34 -4.63 -8.24
CA SER A 37 -0.35 -5.71 -8.34
C SER A 37 -0.90 -7.12 -8.09
N GLU A 38 -2.06 -7.26 -7.47
CA GLU A 38 -2.66 -8.56 -7.15
C GLU A 38 -3.08 -9.34 -8.39
N TYR A 39 -3.48 -8.64 -9.46
CA TYR A 39 -4.07 -9.28 -10.64
C TYR A 39 -3.06 -10.05 -11.50
N GLU A 40 -1.86 -9.51 -11.67
CA GLU A 40 -0.85 -10.15 -12.53
C GLU A 40 0.54 -10.25 -11.90
N LEU A 41 0.99 -9.23 -11.14
CA LEU A 41 2.34 -9.24 -10.59
C LEU A 41 2.49 -10.31 -9.51
N VAL A 42 1.61 -10.34 -8.52
CA VAL A 42 1.68 -11.31 -7.43
C VAL A 42 1.69 -12.75 -7.96
N PRO A 43 0.80 -13.18 -8.87
CA PRO A 43 0.89 -14.50 -9.50
C PRO A 43 2.24 -14.79 -10.16
N VAL A 44 2.82 -13.82 -10.86
CA VAL A 44 4.15 -13.97 -11.49
C VAL A 44 5.24 -14.14 -10.43
N LEU A 45 5.22 -13.33 -9.38
CA LEU A 45 6.20 -13.45 -8.28
C LEU A 45 6.13 -14.84 -7.63
N ARG A 46 4.91 -15.35 -7.39
CA ARG A 46 4.70 -16.70 -6.82
C ARG A 46 5.22 -17.81 -7.74
N ASN A 47 5.03 -17.67 -9.06
CA ASN A 47 5.50 -18.65 -10.04
C ASN A 47 7.03 -18.75 -10.12
N TYR A 48 7.75 -17.67 -9.81
CA TYR A 48 9.22 -17.62 -9.86
C TYR A 48 9.87 -17.67 -8.48
N ASP A 49 9.12 -17.85 -7.40
CA ASP A 49 9.59 -17.81 -6.01
C ASP A 49 10.30 -16.49 -5.67
N ILE A 50 9.78 -15.39 -6.17
CA ILE A 50 10.26 -14.03 -5.91
C ILE A 50 9.46 -13.46 -4.75
N LYS A 51 10.13 -13.01 -3.70
CA LYS A 51 9.52 -12.39 -2.53
C LYS A 51 8.97 -11.02 -2.88
N TYR A 52 7.81 -10.68 -2.33
CA TYR A 52 7.20 -9.37 -2.51
C TYR A 52 7.48 -8.48 -1.30
N TYR A 53 8.34 -7.47 -1.49
CA TYR A 53 8.60 -6.44 -0.51
C TYR A 53 7.72 -5.24 -0.83
N THR A 54 6.62 -5.10 -0.11
CA THR A 54 5.64 -4.03 -0.34
C THR A 54 6.08 -2.75 0.33
N HIS A 55 5.80 -1.60 -0.29
CA HIS A 55 6.00 -0.30 0.33
C HIS A 55 4.79 0.61 0.10
N GLY A 56 4.70 1.69 0.89
CA GLY A 56 3.62 2.66 0.76
C GLY A 56 2.29 2.21 1.38
N SER A 57 2.35 1.37 2.42
CA SER A 57 1.21 0.87 3.19
C SER A 57 0.24 1.97 3.64
N LEU A 58 0.75 3.15 3.97
CA LEU A 58 -0.03 4.33 4.35
C LEU A 58 -0.33 5.28 3.18
N ALA A 59 -0.23 4.82 1.92
CA ALA A 59 -0.54 5.62 0.73
C ALA A 59 0.14 7.00 0.75
N SER A 60 1.45 7.04 1.02
CA SER A 60 2.23 8.28 1.20
C SER A 60 1.75 9.18 2.35
N GLY A 61 1.05 8.61 3.32
CA GLY A 61 0.47 9.30 4.47
C GLY A 61 -1.02 9.66 4.28
N PHE A 62 -1.64 9.32 3.16
CA PHE A 62 -3.08 9.54 2.96
C PHE A 62 -3.91 8.72 3.97
N LEU A 63 -3.56 7.46 4.17
CA LEU A 63 -4.21 6.55 5.13
C LEU A 63 -3.82 6.81 6.60
N THR A 64 -3.26 7.97 6.91
CA THR A 64 -3.14 8.43 8.31
C THR A 64 -4.34 9.27 8.76
N GLY A 65 -5.25 9.63 7.85
CA GLY A 65 -6.40 10.47 8.13
C GLY A 65 -6.11 11.97 8.28
N LYS A 66 -4.85 12.39 8.11
CA LYS A 66 -4.47 13.82 8.31
C LYS A 66 -4.89 14.75 7.17
N TYR A 67 -5.20 14.23 6.00
CA TYR A 67 -5.59 15.04 4.84
C TYR A 67 -7.10 15.19 4.78
N GLN A 68 -7.54 16.40 4.46
CA GLN A 68 -8.96 16.73 4.28
C GLN A 68 -9.21 17.30 2.88
N LYS A 69 -10.36 17.00 2.31
CA LYS A 69 -10.74 17.49 0.99
C LYS A 69 -10.72 19.03 0.95
N GLY A 70 -10.04 19.57 -0.05
CA GLY A 70 -9.96 21.03 -0.24
C GLY A 70 -8.92 21.74 0.62
N ILE A 71 -8.21 21.01 1.51
CA ILE A 71 -7.14 21.61 2.32
C ILE A 71 -5.78 21.24 1.70
N ALA A 72 -5.02 22.27 1.33
CA ALA A 72 -3.70 22.09 0.73
C ALA A 72 -2.70 21.51 1.76
N PRO A 73 -1.82 20.58 1.35
CA PRO A 73 -0.75 20.07 2.20
C PRO A 73 0.23 21.17 2.66
N VAL A 74 0.70 21.07 3.89
CA VAL A 74 1.59 22.08 4.48
C VAL A 74 3.02 21.93 3.96
N ALA A 75 3.55 22.99 3.34
CA ALA A 75 4.90 23.03 2.81
C ALA A 75 5.96 22.75 3.90
N GLY A 76 6.94 21.90 3.59
CA GLY A 76 8.02 21.50 4.51
C GLY A 76 7.63 20.46 5.57
N VAL A 77 6.33 20.18 5.75
CA VAL A 77 5.81 19.23 6.73
C VAL A 77 5.25 17.98 6.02
N ASP A 78 4.39 18.18 5.04
CA ASP A 78 3.71 17.11 4.35
C ASP A 78 4.49 16.57 3.16
N ARG A 79 4.46 15.25 3.01
CA ARG A 79 5.10 14.58 1.87
C ARG A 79 4.53 15.06 0.53
N PHE A 80 3.25 15.34 0.46
CA PHE A 80 2.58 15.86 -0.73
C PHE A 80 2.96 17.32 -1.06
N ALA A 81 3.55 18.08 -0.14
CA ALA A 81 4.03 19.44 -0.38
C ALA A 81 5.50 19.53 -0.86
N GLN A 82 6.18 18.42 -1.08
CA GLN A 82 7.58 18.38 -1.56
C GLN A 82 7.66 18.49 -3.08
N LYS A 83 8.15 19.62 -3.61
CA LYS A 83 8.14 20.02 -5.03
C LYS A 83 8.65 19.01 -6.08
N ARG A 84 9.36 17.97 -5.74
CA ARG A 84 10.06 17.11 -6.71
C ARG A 84 9.37 15.77 -7.06
N ARG A 85 8.31 15.35 -6.31
CA ARG A 85 7.55 14.10 -6.55
C ARG A 85 6.04 14.28 -6.44
N ILE A 86 5.57 15.52 -6.41
CA ILE A 86 4.24 15.91 -5.94
C ILE A 86 3.12 15.50 -6.87
N THR A 87 3.29 15.72 -8.17
CA THR A 87 2.19 15.61 -9.14
C THR A 87 1.55 14.22 -9.17
N GLN A 88 2.32 13.15 -9.20
CA GLN A 88 1.78 11.80 -9.31
C GLN A 88 1.02 11.34 -8.04
N TYR A 89 1.54 11.66 -6.84
CA TYR A 89 0.88 11.26 -5.58
C TYR A 89 -0.32 12.14 -5.27
N GLU A 90 -0.26 13.45 -5.56
CA GLU A 90 -1.43 14.34 -5.44
C GLU A 90 -2.54 13.92 -6.38
N GLU A 91 -2.22 13.69 -7.66
CA GLU A 91 -3.18 13.18 -8.65
C GLU A 91 -3.78 11.85 -8.21
N ARG A 92 -2.97 10.99 -7.63
CA ARG A 92 -3.39 9.65 -7.20
C ARG A 92 -4.31 9.67 -5.99
N TYR A 93 -4.05 10.52 -5.00
CA TYR A 93 -4.73 10.46 -3.70
C TYR A 93 -5.52 11.72 -3.36
N LEU A 94 -5.00 12.93 -3.59
CA LEU A 94 -5.60 14.16 -3.08
C LEU A 94 -6.57 14.85 -4.06
N LYS A 95 -6.44 14.62 -5.37
CA LYS A 95 -7.29 15.25 -6.38
C LYS A 95 -8.49 14.41 -6.81
N ARG A 96 -8.79 13.36 -6.06
CA ARG A 96 -9.86 12.42 -6.39
C ARG A 96 -10.86 12.38 -5.25
N ASP A 97 -12.08 12.80 -5.52
CA ASP A 97 -13.16 12.85 -4.52
C ASP A 97 -13.49 11.48 -3.93
N GLU A 98 -13.46 10.45 -4.76
CA GLU A 98 -13.70 9.07 -4.34
C GLU A 98 -12.69 8.57 -3.30
N MET A 99 -11.47 9.13 -3.27
CA MET A 99 -10.48 8.80 -2.25
C MET A 99 -10.91 9.28 -0.86
N PHE A 100 -11.48 10.48 -0.77
CA PHE A 100 -11.96 11.01 0.51
C PHE A 100 -13.23 10.29 0.96
N LEU A 101 -14.13 9.92 0.04
CA LEU A 101 -15.29 9.08 0.38
C LEU A 101 -14.87 7.72 0.91
N ALA A 102 -13.85 7.09 0.29
CA ALA A 102 -13.28 5.84 0.77
C ALA A 102 -12.65 6.01 2.17
N LEU A 103 -11.91 7.10 2.40
CA LEU A 103 -11.30 7.40 3.69
C LEU A 103 -12.36 7.57 4.79
N ASP A 104 -13.45 8.30 4.50
CA ASP A 104 -14.54 8.53 5.44
C ASP A 104 -15.29 7.22 5.78
N ALA A 105 -15.52 6.37 4.78
CA ALA A 105 -16.15 5.07 4.99
C ALA A 105 -15.30 4.15 5.89
N ILE A 106 -13.99 4.06 5.62
CA ILE A 106 -13.04 3.29 6.44
C ILE A 106 -12.99 3.86 7.86
N SER A 107 -12.92 5.19 8.01
CA SER A 107 -12.90 5.86 9.32
C SER A 107 -14.14 5.53 10.13
N SER A 108 -15.32 5.63 9.52
CA SER A 108 -16.59 5.37 10.17
C SER A 108 -16.70 3.91 10.65
N ALA A 109 -16.34 2.96 9.78
CA ALA A 109 -16.35 1.53 10.14
C ALA A 109 -15.33 1.21 11.24
N SER A 110 -14.13 1.82 11.17
CA SER A 110 -13.08 1.65 12.18
C SER A 110 -13.52 2.16 13.54
N SER A 111 -14.06 3.39 13.61
CA SER A 111 -14.56 3.98 14.86
C SER A 111 -15.71 3.18 15.46
N ALA A 112 -16.64 2.68 14.64
CA ALA A 112 -17.73 1.82 15.10
C ALA A 112 -17.22 0.49 15.70
N ALA A 113 -16.04 0.04 15.28
CA ALA A 113 -15.37 -1.15 15.80
C ALA A 113 -14.38 -0.86 16.94
N GLY A 114 -14.34 0.38 17.45
CA GLY A 114 -13.42 0.78 18.51
C GLY A 114 -11.96 0.99 18.06
N ILE A 115 -11.73 1.20 16.75
CA ILE A 115 -10.43 1.51 16.17
C ILE A 115 -10.44 2.98 15.78
N ASP A 116 -9.90 3.83 16.66
CA ASP A 116 -9.99 5.31 16.49
C ASP A 116 -8.98 5.87 15.48
N SER A 117 -8.09 5.05 14.95
CA SER A 117 -7.02 5.47 14.04
C SER A 117 -7.10 4.77 12.69
N ILE A 118 -7.31 5.54 11.62
CA ILE A 118 -7.20 5.02 10.24
C ILE A 118 -5.80 4.47 9.97
N LEU A 119 -4.76 5.08 10.55
CA LEU A 119 -3.39 4.56 10.47
C LEU A 119 -3.34 3.13 11.00
N GLU A 120 -3.91 2.88 12.18
CA GLU A 120 -3.96 1.55 12.77
C GLU A 120 -4.70 0.57 11.85
N ALA A 121 -5.89 0.96 11.40
CA ALA A 121 -6.67 0.10 10.49
C ALA A 121 -5.89 -0.24 9.21
N ALA A 122 -5.20 0.73 8.59
CA ALA A 122 -4.41 0.52 7.38
C ALA A 122 -3.17 -0.36 7.61
N VAL A 123 -2.51 -0.22 8.76
CA VAL A 123 -1.37 -1.08 9.14
C VAL A 123 -1.82 -2.51 9.35
N ARG A 124 -2.89 -2.72 10.12
CA ARG A 124 -3.48 -4.04 10.38
C ARG A 124 -3.97 -4.69 9.08
N TRP A 125 -4.60 -3.92 8.17
CA TRP A 125 -4.97 -4.44 6.85
C TRP A 125 -3.74 -4.93 6.09
N THR A 126 -2.68 -4.13 6.02
CA THR A 126 -1.47 -4.50 5.29
C THR A 126 -0.80 -5.73 5.89
N GLN A 127 -0.79 -5.85 7.21
CA GLN A 127 -0.13 -6.94 7.95
C GLN A 127 -0.89 -8.26 7.85
N TYR A 128 -2.23 -8.22 7.95
CA TYR A 128 -3.03 -9.42 8.18
C TYR A 128 -3.97 -9.79 7.01
N HIS A 129 -4.27 -8.85 6.11
CA HIS A 129 -5.29 -9.04 5.06
C HIS A 129 -4.78 -8.80 3.66
N SER A 130 -3.51 -8.45 3.50
CA SER A 130 -2.89 -8.18 2.21
C SER A 130 -2.46 -9.44 1.47
N ALA A 131 -2.12 -9.31 0.18
CA ALA A 131 -1.55 -10.40 -0.60
C ALA A 131 -0.06 -10.70 -0.26
N ALA A 132 0.55 -9.93 0.64
CA ALA A 132 1.88 -10.23 1.17
C ALA A 132 1.80 -11.41 2.15
N ASP A 133 2.63 -12.43 1.94
CA ASP A 133 2.65 -13.66 2.70
C ASP A 133 3.99 -13.83 3.41
N GLY A 134 4.00 -13.56 4.72
CA GLY A 134 5.19 -13.66 5.55
C GLY A 134 5.78 -15.08 5.58
N SER A 135 4.97 -16.13 5.41
CA SER A 135 5.46 -17.51 5.34
C SER A 135 6.32 -17.79 4.12
N ARG A 136 6.18 -16.98 3.07
CA ARG A 136 7.00 -16.98 1.85
C ARG A 136 8.20 -16.05 1.93
N GLY A 137 8.34 -15.30 3.03
CA GLY A 137 9.37 -14.30 3.23
C GLY A 137 9.07 -12.95 2.58
N ASP A 138 7.81 -12.67 2.28
CA ASP A 138 7.39 -11.32 1.93
C ASP A 138 7.54 -10.37 3.11
N ALA A 139 7.65 -9.07 2.84
CA ALA A 139 7.83 -8.08 3.89
C ALA A 139 7.14 -6.76 3.55
N VAL A 140 6.74 -6.04 4.58
CA VAL A 140 6.21 -4.68 4.49
C VAL A 140 7.31 -3.69 4.86
N LEU A 141 7.66 -2.81 3.92
CA LEU A 141 8.68 -1.78 4.14
C LEU A 141 8.02 -0.50 4.65
N ILE A 142 8.41 -0.11 5.84
CA ILE A 142 7.92 1.12 6.49
C ILE A 142 8.99 2.21 6.35
N GLY A 143 8.59 3.36 5.80
CA GLY A 143 9.42 4.55 5.68
C GLY A 143 8.86 5.67 6.54
N VAL A 144 9.64 6.12 7.53
CA VAL A 144 9.31 7.25 8.39
C VAL A 144 10.45 8.27 8.40
N SER A 145 10.16 9.52 8.70
CA SER A 145 11.17 10.58 8.83
C SER A 145 11.51 10.90 10.28
N ARG A 146 10.71 10.43 11.23
CA ARG A 146 10.87 10.64 12.67
C ARG A 146 10.39 9.42 13.44
N ILE A 147 11.00 9.18 14.61
CA ILE A 147 10.68 8.00 15.44
C ILE A 147 9.23 8.03 15.96
N GLU A 148 8.68 9.21 16.21
CA GLU A 148 7.31 9.39 16.68
C GLU A 148 6.27 8.90 15.63
N GLN A 149 6.67 8.77 14.36
CA GLN A 149 5.83 8.20 13.32
C GLN A 149 5.91 6.66 13.30
N LEU A 150 7.02 6.09 13.77
CA LEU A 150 7.23 4.65 13.76
C LEU A 150 6.48 3.97 14.91
N ILE A 151 6.50 4.55 16.11
CA ILE A 151 5.89 3.96 17.31
C ILE A 151 4.43 3.54 17.06
N PRO A 152 3.52 4.43 16.63
CA PRO A 152 2.12 4.03 16.41
C PRO A 152 1.93 2.99 15.30
N ILE A 153 2.87 2.88 14.36
CA ILE A 153 2.83 1.83 13.33
C ILE A 153 3.19 0.47 13.95
N MET A 154 4.20 0.44 14.81
CA MET A 154 4.61 -0.79 15.49
C MET A 154 3.52 -1.25 16.46
N ASP A 155 2.97 -0.33 17.27
CA ASP A 155 1.87 -0.64 18.18
C ASP A 155 0.65 -1.22 17.41
N ALA A 156 0.30 -0.61 16.27
CA ALA A 156 -0.77 -1.08 15.41
C ALA A 156 -0.52 -2.49 14.85
N SER A 157 0.73 -2.84 14.55
CA SER A 157 1.10 -4.18 14.03
C SER A 157 0.78 -5.30 15.02
N ASP A 158 0.81 -5.02 16.32
CA ASP A 158 0.60 -6.02 17.37
C ASP A 158 -0.90 -6.22 17.71
N ASN A 159 -1.79 -5.38 17.18
CA ASN A 159 -3.23 -5.41 17.51
C ASN A 159 -4.04 -6.49 16.74
N GLY A 160 -3.38 -7.35 15.96
CA GLY A 160 -4.02 -8.47 15.28
C GLY A 160 -4.90 -8.09 14.07
N PRO A 161 -5.63 -9.05 13.50
CA PRO A 161 -6.45 -8.83 12.30
C PRO A 161 -7.62 -7.88 12.57
N LEU A 162 -8.10 -7.25 11.49
CA LEU A 162 -9.26 -6.36 11.54
C LEU A 162 -10.56 -7.13 11.75
N PRO A 163 -11.55 -6.56 12.47
CA PRO A 163 -12.92 -7.06 12.47
C PRO A 163 -13.54 -7.01 11.07
N GLU A 164 -14.43 -7.97 10.78
CA GLU A 164 -15.07 -8.13 9.47
C GLU A 164 -15.69 -6.83 8.91
N PRO A 165 -16.47 -6.03 9.70
CA PRO A 165 -17.05 -4.79 9.14
C PRO A 165 -16.02 -3.77 8.67
N VAL A 166 -14.85 -3.74 9.31
CA VAL A 166 -13.75 -2.84 8.89
C VAL A 166 -13.07 -3.38 7.63
N LEU A 167 -12.90 -4.70 7.55
CA LEU A 167 -12.36 -5.35 6.36
C LEU A 167 -13.27 -5.12 5.15
N GLU A 168 -14.59 -5.30 5.30
CA GLU A 168 -15.57 -5.01 4.26
C GLU A 168 -15.50 -3.55 3.79
N ALA A 169 -15.30 -2.60 4.71
CA ALA A 169 -15.13 -1.19 4.34
C ALA A 169 -13.87 -0.95 3.48
N PHE A 170 -12.76 -1.63 3.76
CA PHE A 170 -11.56 -1.59 2.91
C PHE A 170 -11.80 -2.21 1.53
N GLU A 171 -12.50 -3.33 1.44
CA GLU A 171 -12.85 -3.96 0.15
C GLU A 171 -13.71 -3.03 -0.69
N GLN A 172 -14.79 -2.48 -0.14
CA GLN A 172 -15.68 -1.53 -0.80
C GLN A 172 -14.93 -0.25 -1.22
N ALA A 173 -14.05 0.27 -0.36
CA ALA A 173 -13.22 1.41 -0.65
C ALA A 173 -12.29 1.15 -1.85
N SER A 174 -11.61 0.00 -1.87
CA SER A 174 -10.74 -0.40 -2.98
C SER A 174 -11.49 -0.51 -4.30
N GLU A 175 -12.69 -1.10 -4.29
CA GLU A 175 -13.55 -1.19 -5.47
C GLU A 175 -14.05 0.19 -5.92
N CYS A 176 -14.43 1.06 -5.00
CA CYS A 176 -14.92 2.40 -5.29
C CYS A 176 -13.85 3.27 -5.96
N VAL A 177 -12.62 3.26 -5.42
CA VAL A 177 -11.54 4.08 -5.96
C VAL A 177 -11.01 3.55 -7.28
N LYS A 178 -11.19 2.28 -7.59
CA LYS A 178 -10.76 1.60 -8.82
C LYS A 178 -9.44 2.17 -9.33
N MET A 179 -8.38 1.95 -8.54
CA MET A 179 -7.07 2.48 -8.89
C MET A 179 -6.67 1.98 -10.27
N LYS A 180 -6.66 2.91 -11.21
CA LYS A 180 -6.13 2.69 -12.57
C LYS A 180 -4.62 2.91 -12.64
N SER A 181 -4.01 3.23 -11.49
CA SER A 181 -2.57 3.48 -11.47
C SER A 181 -1.83 2.16 -11.55
N GLU A 182 -0.95 2.12 -12.51
CA GLU A 182 0.00 1.03 -12.65
C GLU A 182 0.81 0.88 -11.36
N TYR A 183 1.17 -0.35 -11.00
CA TYR A 183 2.07 -0.66 -9.88
C TYR A 183 3.55 -0.54 -10.29
N TYR A 184 3.81 -0.27 -11.55
CA TYR A 184 5.14 -0.06 -12.15
C TYR A 184 5.28 1.38 -12.69
N LEU A 185 6.51 1.80 -13.03
CA LEU A 185 6.86 3.10 -13.57
C LEU A 185 7.49 2.96 -14.95
#